data_afa2e2d0749104a7a2c038c09e1e9b5f
#
_entry.id   afa2e2d0749104a7a2c038c09e1e9b5f
#
_cell.length_a   1.000
_cell.length_b   1.000
_cell.length_c   1.000
_cell.angle_alpha   90.00
_cell.angle_beta   90.00
_cell.angle_gamma   90.00
#
_symmetry.space_group_name_H-M   'P 1'
#
loop_
_entity.id
_entity.type
_entity.pdbx_description
1 polymer ?
#
loop_
_entity_poly.entity_id
_entity_poly.type
_entity_poly.pdbx_seq_one_letter_code
_entity_poly.pdbx_strand_id
1 'polypeptide(L)'
;MATKSAVLLGLLTVLCVVAQAHAAKSTVCTITVNSADEKQTFRRYLPEDKYQFVELVERGRPDWLASACRQHVKCDVLIISGHFNGTEFFSEHLDSNEFLPVAEMERASCSNSCPGLFSQLKEVYMFGCNTLNAEAGISASAEIARTLVRAGRSKADAERVSRALNARHSESNKDGMRRIFVNVPVVYGFSSVAPVGAVAAGTLSRYFHSASSAEVGSGRPSARLLSQFSTNGMTATSGMRASDPRAGYRQEVCQFVDDRLTPAQTLAFIHQILGRDMSEVRMFLDRIESFAASLTESERQAPTFVRALDELANDLPARERFLAFARDSDEPPLRARMIKLAHKLGWLSVEAEREELLRLAQDLLAGGRISSADVDLVCSLNRDHTLDADLRRIRPTPGVDDAVPADAILACLGNVDARPRVLQALTGANSEAVQIAQVYLQHRPIADVGELRSVAARVAQMTDPDAQVRALNTLAGLYVSDRESLDELMRLFPNARSVSVQRAIAGIFIRADYKAIDRDELVGVLRQHRLRSIDRDDIIDALLRRLQA
;
A
#
# COMPACT_ATOMS: atom_id res chain seq x y z
N MET A 1 -77.68 9.99 70.15
CA MET A 1 -76.83 8.81 69.77
C MET A 1 -75.64 9.33 69.04
N ALA A 2 -74.49 9.29 69.63
CA ALA A 2 -73.29 9.90 69.16
C ALA A 2 -72.37 8.84 68.55
N THR A 3 -71.90 9.12 67.32
CA THR A 3 -70.82 8.32 66.72
C THR A 3 -69.62 9.22 66.49
N LYS A 4 -68.54 8.85 67.20
CA LYS A 4 -67.21 9.48 67.12
C LYS A 4 -66.49 9.02 65.86
N SER A 5 -66.10 9.96 65.02
CA SER A 5 -65.16 9.68 63.90
C SER A 5 -63.74 9.97 64.38
N ALA A 6 -62.88 8.96 64.32
CA ALA A 6 -61.47 9.08 64.55
C ALA A 6 -60.73 9.44 63.23
N VAL A 7 -60.04 10.55 63.29
CA VAL A 7 -59.16 10.98 62.16
C VAL A 7 -57.81 10.33 62.32
N LEU A 8 -57.41 9.43 61.41
CA LEU A 8 -56.10 8.81 61.39
C LEU A 8 -55.20 9.69 60.46
N LEU A 9 -54.24 10.38 61.09
CA LEU A 9 -53.22 11.15 60.42
C LEU A 9 -52.11 10.19 59.94
N GLY A 10 -52.12 9.85 58.69
CA GLY A 10 -51.04 9.05 58.10
C GLY A 10 -49.88 9.96 57.63
N LEU A 11 -48.72 9.86 58.32
CA LEU A 11 -47.49 10.48 57.88
C LEU A 11 -46.95 9.71 56.63
N LEU A 12 -47.08 10.27 55.47
CA LEU A 12 -46.40 9.80 54.27
C LEU A 12 -44.96 10.38 54.25
N THR A 13 -43.98 9.62 54.73
CA THR A 13 -42.58 9.91 54.49
C THR A 13 -42.23 9.57 53.04
N VAL A 14 -42.19 10.58 52.18
CA VAL A 14 -41.66 10.46 50.84
C VAL A 14 -40.12 10.30 50.92
N LEU A 15 -39.63 9.09 50.83
CA LEU A 15 -38.21 8.82 50.56
C LEU A 15 -37.89 9.30 49.15
N CYS A 16 -37.31 10.50 49.01
CA CYS A 16 -36.63 10.91 47.81
C CYS A 16 -35.36 10.08 47.65
N VAL A 17 -35.44 8.95 46.95
CA VAL A 17 -34.25 8.27 46.45
C VAL A 17 -33.66 9.16 45.36
N VAL A 18 -32.69 9.98 45.72
CA VAL A 18 -31.84 10.69 44.76
C VAL A 18 -31.01 9.62 44.06
N ALA A 19 -31.51 9.11 42.96
CA ALA A 19 -30.71 8.33 42.01
C ALA A 19 -29.59 9.26 41.54
N GLN A 20 -28.42 9.14 42.10
CA GLN A 20 -27.22 9.74 41.53
C GLN A 20 -27.06 9.12 40.13
N ALA A 21 -27.51 9.86 39.13
CA ALA A 21 -27.19 9.55 37.75
C ALA A 21 -25.66 9.62 37.64
N HIS A 22 -24.99 8.50 37.75
CA HIS A 22 -23.58 8.41 37.42
C HIS A 22 -23.51 8.84 35.96
N ALA A 23 -22.88 9.97 35.69
CA ALA A 23 -22.61 10.40 34.31
C ALA A 23 -21.90 9.24 33.61
N ALA A 24 -22.46 8.80 32.49
CA ALA A 24 -21.85 7.71 31.72
C ALA A 24 -20.41 8.09 31.36
N LYS A 25 -19.47 7.16 31.59
CA LYS A 25 -18.08 7.37 31.25
C LYS A 25 -17.92 7.59 29.73
N SER A 26 -17.06 8.53 29.36
CA SER A 26 -16.68 8.70 27.96
C SER A 26 -15.87 7.49 27.47
N THR A 27 -16.23 6.92 26.35
CA THR A 27 -15.55 5.77 25.77
C THR A 27 -14.39 6.22 24.89
N VAL A 28 -13.17 5.89 25.29
CA VAL A 28 -11.95 6.08 24.53
C VAL A 28 -11.65 4.78 23.79
N CYS A 29 -11.92 4.77 22.51
CA CYS A 29 -11.57 3.65 21.65
C CYS A 29 -10.12 3.76 21.18
N THR A 30 -9.42 2.63 21.08
CA THR A 30 -8.04 2.58 20.64
C THR A 30 -7.86 1.58 19.50
N ILE A 31 -7.00 1.91 18.57
CA ILE A 31 -6.50 1.05 17.49
C ILE A 31 -4.99 1.08 17.60
N THR A 32 -4.39 -0.03 18.06
CA THR A 32 -2.97 -0.12 18.34
C THR A 32 -2.33 -1.08 17.35
N VAL A 33 -1.84 -0.55 16.24
CA VAL A 33 -1.24 -1.35 15.16
C VAL A 33 0.27 -1.54 15.37
N ASN A 34 0.99 -0.52 15.87
CA ASN A 34 2.44 -0.59 16.07
C ASN A 34 2.83 -0.45 17.55
N SER A 35 2.70 0.75 18.10
CA SER A 35 3.11 1.09 19.47
C SER A 35 1.91 1.29 20.38
N ALA A 36 1.99 0.77 21.59
CA ALA A 36 1.00 1.02 22.65
C ALA A 36 1.29 2.28 23.47
N ASP A 37 2.37 3.00 23.19
CA ASP A 37 2.88 4.09 24.03
C ASP A 37 1.89 5.25 24.14
N GLU A 38 1.25 5.64 23.05
CA GLU A 38 0.24 6.69 23.01
C GLU A 38 -0.99 6.27 23.83
N LYS A 39 -1.53 5.08 23.58
CA LYS A 39 -2.65 4.53 24.34
C LYS A 39 -2.36 4.48 25.83
N GLN A 40 -1.19 3.97 26.23
CA GLN A 40 -0.79 3.89 27.65
C GLN A 40 -0.67 5.27 28.27
N THR A 41 -0.19 6.27 27.51
CA THR A 41 -0.09 7.64 28.00
C THR A 41 -1.48 8.24 28.22
N PHE A 42 -2.40 8.13 27.26
CA PHE A 42 -3.78 8.58 27.48
C PHE A 42 -4.40 7.87 28.70
N ARG A 43 -4.25 6.56 28.82
CA ARG A 43 -4.78 5.78 29.95
C ARG A 43 -4.22 6.21 31.31
N ARG A 44 -2.95 6.61 31.34
CA ARG A 44 -2.29 7.09 32.59
C ARG A 44 -2.87 8.42 33.08
N TYR A 45 -3.22 9.33 32.15
CA TYR A 45 -3.61 10.69 32.50
C TYR A 45 -5.13 10.94 32.48
N LEU A 46 -5.91 10.07 31.85
CA LEU A 46 -7.37 10.18 31.86
C LEU A 46 -7.96 9.43 33.07
N PRO A 47 -8.76 10.11 33.92
CA PRO A 47 -9.31 9.51 35.13
C PRO A 47 -10.27 8.36 34.83
N GLU A 48 -10.11 7.22 35.53
CA GLU A 48 -10.93 6.01 35.30
C GLU A 48 -12.40 6.18 35.72
N ASP A 49 -12.71 7.15 36.59
CA ASP A 49 -14.09 7.49 36.95
C ASP A 49 -14.84 8.18 35.80
N LYS A 50 -14.14 8.83 34.85
CA LYS A 50 -14.70 9.59 33.75
C LYS A 50 -14.53 8.92 32.38
N TYR A 51 -13.53 8.06 32.24
CA TYR A 51 -13.17 7.44 30.98
C TYR A 51 -13.09 5.92 31.07
N GLN A 52 -13.50 5.23 30.01
CA GLN A 52 -13.29 3.80 29.82
C GLN A 52 -12.57 3.57 28.50
N PHE A 53 -11.64 2.60 28.47
CA PHE A 53 -10.86 2.28 27.27
C PHE A 53 -11.34 0.97 26.64
N VAL A 54 -11.52 1.00 25.32
CA VAL A 54 -11.92 -0.15 24.50
C VAL A 54 -10.95 -0.27 23.34
N GLU A 55 -10.24 -1.40 23.25
CA GLU A 55 -9.40 -1.72 22.07
C GLU A 55 -10.29 -2.27 20.97
N LEU A 56 -10.27 -1.64 19.80
CA LEU A 56 -11.11 -2.02 18.65
C LEU A 56 -10.46 -3.10 17.78
N VAL A 57 -9.13 -3.05 17.67
CA VAL A 57 -8.33 -3.98 16.87
C VAL A 57 -7.44 -4.76 17.81
N GLU A 58 -7.82 -6.00 18.10
CA GLU A 58 -7.01 -6.89 18.91
C GLU A 58 -5.98 -7.63 18.05
N ARG A 59 -4.78 -7.78 18.59
CA ARG A 59 -3.67 -8.49 17.96
C ARG A 59 -4.08 -9.90 17.51
N GLY A 60 -3.76 -10.23 16.26
CA GLY A 60 -4.06 -11.56 15.69
C GLY A 60 -5.51 -11.79 15.30
N ARG A 61 -6.38 -10.78 15.34
CA ARG A 61 -7.78 -10.89 14.86
C ARG A 61 -7.91 -10.35 13.43
N PRO A 62 -8.40 -11.18 12.49
CA PRO A 62 -8.54 -10.78 11.09
C PRO A 62 -9.76 -9.91 10.80
N ASP A 63 -10.68 -9.77 11.76
CA ASP A 63 -11.96 -9.09 11.56
C ASP A 63 -11.94 -7.59 11.95
N TRP A 64 -10.78 -7.05 12.33
CA TRP A 64 -10.56 -5.64 12.68
C TRP A 64 -11.76 -4.98 13.37
N LEU A 65 -12.43 -4.03 12.68
CA LEU A 65 -13.55 -3.27 13.24
C LEU A 65 -14.87 -4.06 13.28
N ALA A 66 -15.00 -5.14 12.52
CA ALA A 66 -16.27 -5.87 12.42
C ALA A 66 -16.73 -6.43 13.78
N SER A 67 -15.82 -6.88 14.64
CA SER A 67 -16.15 -7.35 15.98
C SER A 67 -16.74 -6.24 16.86
N ALA A 68 -16.10 -5.05 16.86
CA ALA A 68 -16.59 -3.90 17.60
C ALA A 68 -17.97 -3.43 17.06
N CYS A 69 -18.18 -3.51 15.75
CA CYS A 69 -19.47 -3.21 15.12
C CYS A 69 -20.57 -4.16 15.61
N ARG A 70 -20.31 -5.49 15.62
CA ARG A 70 -21.27 -6.49 16.15
C ARG A 70 -21.60 -6.30 17.63
N GLN A 71 -20.64 -5.81 18.43
CA GLN A 71 -20.82 -5.49 19.84
C GLN A 71 -21.46 -4.13 20.07
N HIS A 72 -21.81 -3.40 19.02
CA HIS A 72 -22.40 -2.06 19.09
C HIS A 72 -21.57 -1.07 19.91
N VAL A 73 -20.23 -1.17 19.85
CA VAL A 73 -19.32 -0.24 20.52
C VAL A 73 -19.56 1.17 19.99
N LYS A 74 -19.61 2.14 20.91
CA LYS A 74 -19.73 3.56 20.60
C LYS A 74 -18.55 4.30 21.19
N CYS A 75 -17.85 5.08 20.37
CA CYS A 75 -16.67 5.81 20.74
C CYS A 75 -16.94 7.31 20.89
N ASP A 76 -16.53 7.93 22.01
CA ASP A 76 -16.49 9.38 22.16
C ASP A 76 -15.15 9.96 21.67
N VAL A 77 -14.06 9.22 21.87
CA VAL A 77 -12.70 9.55 21.44
C VAL A 77 -12.10 8.32 20.76
N LEU A 78 -11.37 8.53 19.68
CA LEU A 78 -10.63 7.48 18.98
C LEU A 78 -9.15 7.84 18.92
N ILE A 79 -8.29 6.88 19.29
CA ILE A 79 -6.83 6.99 19.21
C ILE A 79 -6.32 5.90 18.28
N ILE A 80 -5.59 6.28 17.24
CA ILE A 80 -4.98 5.36 16.26
C ILE A 80 -3.47 5.52 16.34
N SER A 81 -2.76 4.44 16.64
CA SER A 81 -1.29 4.38 16.69
C SER A 81 -0.76 3.40 15.64
N GLY A 82 0.11 3.86 14.75
CA GLY A 82 0.72 3.04 13.69
C GLY A 82 1.41 3.89 12.63
N HIS A 83 2.33 3.30 11.88
CA HIS A 83 2.82 3.92 10.65
C HIS A 83 1.68 4.07 9.65
N PHE A 84 1.76 5.08 8.79
CA PHE A 84 0.73 5.32 7.78
C PHE A 84 1.36 5.61 6.42
N ASN A 85 0.92 4.89 5.38
CA ASN A 85 1.43 4.99 4.00
C ASN A 85 0.44 5.62 3.02
N GLY A 86 -0.72 6.09 3.49
CA GLY A 86 -1.80 6.64 2.66
C GLY A 86 -2.96 5.66 2.45
N THR A 87 -2.72 4.36 2.48
CA THR A 87 -3.73 3.32 2.27
C THR A 87 -4.03 2.49 3.50
N GLU A 88 -3.11 2.45 4.47
CA GLU A 88 -3.26 1.65 5.68
C GLU A 88 -2.39 2.18 6.83
N PHE A 89 -2.80 1.88 8.07
CA PHE A 89 -1.95 1.92 9.25
C PHE A 89 -1.28 0.56 9.40
N PHE A 90 0.03 0.52 9.64
CA PHE A 90 0.81 -0.72 9.70
C PHE A 90 1.89 -0.69 10.78
N SER A 91 2.40 -1.90 11.13
CA SER A 91 3.48 -2.11 12.08
C SER A 91 4.83 -2.30 11.38
N GLU A 92 5.91 -1.78 11.97
CA GLU A 92 7.29 -2.10 11.55
C GLU A 92 7.72 -3.50 11.94
N HIS A 93 7.04 -4.14 12.89
CA HIS A 93 7.44 -5.46 13.37
C HIS A 93 7.10 -6.54 12.35
N LEU A 94 8.13 -7.10 11.74
CA LEU A 94 8.01 -8.17 10.73
C LEU A 94 7.30 -9.43 11.26
N ASP A 95 7.38 -9.66 12.57
CA ASP A 95 6.76 -10.82 13.23
C ASP A 95 5.26 -10.63 13.51
N SER A 96 4.76 -9.41 13.44
CA SER A 96 3.34 -9.08 13.60
C SER A 96 2.87 -8.35 12.35
N ASN A 97 2.24 -9.07 11.45
CA ASN A 97 1.66 -8.51 10.22
C ASN A 97 0.36 -7.76 10.57
N GLU A 98 0.48 -6.75 11.44
CA GLU A 98 -0.65 -5.94 11.91
C GLU A 98 -0.79 -4.71 11.02
N PHE A 99 -1.97 -4.57 10.43
CA PHE A 99 -2.32 -3.41 9.63
C PHE A 99 -3.83 -3.15 9.70
N LEU A 100 -4.22 -1.90 9.51
CA LEU A 100 -5.62 -1.49 9.37
C LEU A 100 -5.78 -0.72 8.05
N PRO A 101 -6.45 -1.29 7.05
CA PRO A 101 -6.71 -0.60 5.79
C PRO A 101 -7.65 0.60 5.97
N VAL A 102 -7.40 1.67 5.24
CA VAL A 102 -8.33 2.81 5.13
C VAL A 102 -9.70 2.36 4.61
N ALA A 103 -9.73 1.39 3.68
CA ALA A 103 -10.97 0.81 3.17
C ALA A 103 -11.85 0.18 4.26
N GLU A 104 -11.27 -0.45 5.29
CA GLU A 104 -12.02 -0.99 6.43
C GLU A 104 -12.61 0.12 7.31
N MET A 105 -11.87 1.22 7.48
CA MET A 105 -12.40 2.40 8.18
C MET A 105 -13.53 3.06 7.38
N GLU A 106 -13.41 3.14 6.05
CA GLU A 106 -14.50 3.60 5.16
C GLU A 106 -15.72 2.70 5.27
N ARG A 107 -15.52 1.37 5.23
CA ARG A 107 -16.61 0.41 5.40
C ARG A 107 -17.33 0.63 6.73
N ALA A 108 -16.61 0.72 7.84
CA ALA A 108 -17.20 0.98 9.15
C ALA A 108 -17.94 2.32 9.24
N SER A 109 -17.48 3.33 8.48
CA SER A 109 -18.13 4.65 8.41
C SER A 109 -19.37 4.68 7.51
N CYS A 110 -19.40 3.85 6.45
CA CYS A 110 -20.47 3.82 5.46
C CYS A 110 -21.54 2.77 5.75
N SER A 111 -21.16 1.65 6.38
CA SER A 111 -22.01 0.49 6.57
C SER A 111 -23.01 0.68 7.70
N ASN A 112 -24.24 0.23 7.50
CA ASN A 112 -25.23 0.16 8.56
C ASN A 112 -25.02 -1.03 9.50
N SER A 113 -24.15 -1.96 9.18
CA SER A 113 -23.75 -3.02 10.13
C SER A 113 -22.92 -2.45 11.28
N CYS A 114 -22.43 -1.21 11.14
CA CYS A 114 -21.66 -0.49 12.13
C CYS A 114 -22.23 0.90 12.48
N PRO A 115 -23.50 1.04 12.86
CA PRO A 115 -24.17 2.34 12.93
C PRO A 115 -23.68 3.22 14.09
N GLY A 116 -22.91 2.66 15.04
CA GLY A 116 -22.56 3.34 16.29
C GLY A 116 -21.11 3.75 16.42
N LEU A 117 -20.19 3.05 15.78
CA LEU A 117 -18.76 3.13 16.10
C LEU A 117 -18.18 4.55 16.04
N PHE A 118 -18.48 5.27 14.97
CA PHE A 118 -18.00 6.64 14.74
C PHE A 118 -19.08 7.72 14.93
N SER A 119 -20.33 7.34 15.20
CA SER A 119 -21.49 8.27 15.16
C SER A 119 -21.48 9.33 16.26
N GLN A 120 -20.84 9.07 17.40
CA GLN A 120 -20.79 10.01 18.52
C GLN A 120 -19.37 10.53 18.82
N LEU A 121 -18.40 10.24 17.92
CA LEU A 121 -17.02 10.73 18.06
C LEU A 121 -16.99 12.26 18.18
N LYS A 122 -16.29 12.74 19.20
CA LYS A 122 -15.97 14.15 19.41
C LYS A 122 -14.58 14.48 18.92
N GLU A 123 -13.64 13.53 19.10
CA GLU A 123 -12.24 13.71 18.75
C GLU A 123 -11.61 12.42 18.23
N VAL A 124 -10.73 12.57 17.25
CA VAL A 124 -9.88 11.51 16.70
C VAL A 124 -8.43 11.96 16.79
N TYR A 125 -7.55 11.09 17.25
CA TYR A 125 -6.10 11.30 17.33
C TYR A 125 -5.41 10.24 16.49
N MET A 126 -4.69 10.65 15.43
CA MET A 126 -3.97 9.75 14.53
C MET A 126 -2.47 9.97 14.66
N PHE A 127 -1.76 8.97 15.17
CA PHE A 127 -0.31 8.96 15.34
C PHE A 127 0.35 8.19 14.18
N GLY A 128 0.15 8.68 12.96
CA GLY A 128 0.75 8.18 11.74
C GLY A 128 1.22 9.31 10.83
N CYS A 129 2.29 9.08 10.06
CA CYS A 129 2.88 10.07 9.15
C CYS A 129 1.87 10.51 8.08
N ASN A 130 1.81 11.81 7.77
CA ASN A 130 1.02 12.35 6.66
C ASN A 130 -0.50 12.06 6.72
N THR A 131 -1.06 11.67 7.89
CA THR A 131 -2.48 11.35 8.03
C THR A 131 -3.41 12.52 7.68
N LEU A 132 -2.95 13.75 7.89
CA LEU A 132 -3.65 14.99 7.49
C LEU A 132 -2.85 15.83 6.47
N ASN A 133 -2.00 15.18 5.65
CA ASN A 133 -1.39 15.87 4.52
C ASN A 133 -2.48 16.32 3.54
N ALA A 134 -2.45 17.62 3.20
CA ALA A 134 -3.41 18.24 2.27
C ALA A 134 -3.01 18.09 0.80
N GLU A 135 -1.79 17.66 0.54
CA GLU A 135 -1.29 17.43 -0.81
C GLU A 135 -1.67 16.00 -1.25
N ALA A 136 -2.07 15.85 -2.50
CA ALA A 136 -2.24 14.54 -3.10
C ALA A 136 -0.86 13.94 -3.37
N GLY A 137 -0.57 12.75 -2.81
CA GLY A 137 0.71 12.07 -3.01
C GLY A 137 0.90 11.63 -4.48
N ILE A 138 -0.14 11.02 -5.05
CA ILE A 138 -0.27 10.71 -6.48
C ILE A 138 -1.64 11.22 -6.91
N SER A 139 -1.67 12.18 -7.83
CA SER A 139 -2.92 12.78 -8.28
C SER A 139 -3.37 12.16 -9.61
N ALA A 140 -4.48 11.41 -9.57
CA ALA A 140 -5.15 10.93 -10.77
C ALA A 140 -5.59 12.11 -11.67
N SER A 141 -5.94 13.25 -11.08
CA SER A 141 -6.34 14.44 -11.83
C SER A 141 -5.23 14.97 -12.73
N ALA A 142 -3.95 14.93 -12.31
CA ALA A 142 -2.82 15.35 -13.13
C ALA A 142 -2.57 14.39 -14.31
N GLU A 143 -2.68 13.09 -14.08
CA GLU A 143 -2.61 12.06 -15.12
C GLU A 143 -3.76 12.22 -16.13
N ILE A 144 -5.00 12.41 -15.66
CA ILE A 144 -6.15 12.66 -16.52
C ILE A 144 -5.91 13.88 -17.40
N ALA A 145 -5.34 14.98 -16.86
CA ALA A 145 -5.04 16.17 -17.67
C ALA A 145 -4.09 15.84 -18.82
N ARG A 146 -3.03 15.05 -18.58
CA ARG A 146 -2.10 14.62 -19.65
C ARG A 146 -2.79 13.73 -20.69
N THR A 147 -3.59 12.77 -20.24
CA THR A 147 -4.36 11.89 -21.12
C THR A 147 -5.32 12.67 -22.03
N LEU A 148 -6.04 13.65 -21.47
CA LEU A 148 -6.95 14.51 -22.25
C LEU A 148 -6.21 15.35 -23.30
N VAL A 149 -5.02 15.85 -22.98
CA VAL A 149 -4.19 16.58 -23.96
C VAL A 149 -3.76 15.64 -25.10
N ARG A 150 -3.36 14.40 -24.80
CA ARG A 150 -3.01 13.39 -25.82
C ARG A 150 -4.22 13.03 -26.70
N ALA A 151 -5.39 12.94 -26.10
CA ALA A 151 -6.66 12.74 -26.81
C ALA A 151 -7.11 13.99 -27.64
N GLY A 152 -6.26 15.03 -27.74
CA GLY A 152 -6.49 16.20 -28.58
C GLY A 152 -7.24 17.35 -27.91
N ARG A 153 -7.47 17.33 -26.60
CA ARG A 153 -8.05 18.48 -25.86
C ARG A 153 -7.01 19.59 -25.66
N SER A 154 -7.47 20.83 -25.59
CA SER A 154 -6.59 21.94 -25.26
C SER A 154 -6.05 21.81 -23.82
N LYS A 155 -4.82 22.26 -23.56
CA LYS A 155 -4.21 22.25 -22.23
C LYS A 155 -5.09 22.96 -21.21
N ALA A 156 -5.70 24.10 -21.57
CA ALA A 156 -6.59 24.87 -20.70
C ALA A 156 -7.86 24.09 -20.31
N ASP A 157 -8.44 23.35 -21.24
CA ASP A 157 -9.59 22.48 -20.97
C ASP A 157 -9.21 21.32 -20.06
N ALA A 158 -8.11 20.65 -20.34
CA ALA A 158 -7.60 19.54 -19.55
C ALA A 158 -7.31 19.98 -18.10
N GLU A 159 -6.67 21.12 -17.90
CA GLU A 159 -6.41 21.71 -16.58
C GLU A 159 -7.71 22.10 -15.85
N ARG A 160 -8.72 22.60 -16.58
CA ARG A 160 -10.03 22.93 -16.00
C ARG A 160 -10.71 21.66 -15.48
N VAL A 161 -10.74 20.59 -16.28
CA VAL A 161 -11.29 19.29 -15.89
C VAL A 161 -10.54 18.74 -14.68
N SER A 162 -9.21 18.74 -14.72
CA SER A 162 -8.36 18.28 -13.62
C SER A 162 -8.66 19.00 -12.30
N ARG A 163 -8.77 20.34 -12.33
CA ARG A 163 -9.13 21.12 -11.13
C ARG A 163 -10.55 20.78 -10.61
N ALA A 164 -11.51 20.61 -11.50
CA ALA A 164 -12.87 20.24 -11.10
C ALA A 164 -12.94 18.86 -10.46
N LEU A 165 -12.22 17.88 -11.02
CA LEU A 165 -12.11 16.52 -10.47
C LEU A 165 -11.42 16.52 -9.10
N ASN A 166 -10.29 17.21 -8.95
CA ASN A 166 -9.61 17.31 -7.66
C ASN A 166 -10.49 17.99 -6.60
N ALA A 167 -11.21 19.05 -6.97
CA ALA A 167 -12.14 19.70 -6.04
C ALA A 167 -13.28 18.75 -5.59
N ARG A 168 -13.72 17.83 -6.44
CA ARG A 168 -14.84 16.90 -6.17
C ARG A 168 -14.38 15.63 -5.44
N HIS A 169 -13.29 15.01 -5.84
CA HIS A 169 -12.94 13.63 -5.47
C HIS A 169 -11.96 13.47 -4.30
N SER A 170 -11.42 14.55 -3.73
CA SER A 170 -10.66 14.46 -2.46
C SER A 170 -9.47 13.49 -2.49
N GLU A 171 -8.44 13.81 -3.23
CA GLU A 171 -7.27 12.92 -3.42
C GLU A 171 -6.24 12.99 -2.29
N SER A 172 -6.36 13.95 -1.34
CA SER A 172 -5.42 14.07 -0.23
C SER A 172 -5.77 13.13 0.94
N ASN A 173 -4.76 12.73 1.71
CA ASN A 173 -4.97 11.97 2.94
C ASN A 173 -5.89 12.70 3.91
N LYS A 174 -5.73 14.02 4.06
CA LYS A 174 -6.61 14.86 4.88
C LYS A 174 -8.08 14.71 4.48
N ASP A 175 -8.38 14.77 3.19
CA ASP A 175 -9.76 14.66 2.71
C ASP A 175 -10.30 13.25 2.86
N GLY A 176 -9.46 12.22 2.68
CA GLY A 176 -9.77 10.82 2.97
C GLY A 176 -10.21 10.63 4.42
N MET A 177 -9.42 11.13 5.37
CA MET A 177 -9.76 11.04 6.80
C MET A 177 -11.00 11.84 7.16
N ARG A 178 -11.20 13.05 6.59
CA ARG A 178 -12.43 13.81 6.78
C ARG A 178 -13.67 13.08 6.28
N ARG A 179 -13.55 12.32 5.20
CA ARG A 179 -14.63 11.50 4.62
C ARG A 179 -15.00 10.31 5.52
N ILE A 180 -14.01 9.70 6.18
CA ILE A 180 -14.23 8.61 7.14
C ILE A 180 -14.91 9.14 8.40
N PHE A 181 -14.38 10.20 9.01
CA PHE A 181 -14.83 10.74 10.28
C PHE A 181 -15.90 11.83 10.12
N VAL A 182 -17.03 11.46 9.51
CA VAL A 182 -18.14 12.39 9.21
C VAL A 182 -18.69 13.01 10.49
N ASN A 183 -18.91 14.33 10.45
CA ASN A 183 -19.44 15.15 11.54
C ASN A 183 -18.58 15.16 12.82
N VAL A 184 -17.42 14.53 12.84
CA VAL A 184 -16.50 14.60 13.99
C VAL A 184 -16.00 16.04 14.14
N PRO A 185 -16.18 16.68 15.30
CA PRO A 185 -15.77 18.08 15.48
C PRO A 185 -14.26 18.29 15.29
N VAL A 186 -13.43 17.37 15.79
CA VAL A 186 -11.97 17.50 15.75
C VAL A 186 -11.31 16.20 15.36
N VAL A 187 -10.47 16.27 14.34
CA VAL A 187 -9.60 15.18 13.87
C VAL A 187 -8.17 15.70 13.88
N TYR A 188 -7.35 15.16 14.77
CA TYR A 188 -5.92 15.46 14.86
C TYR A 188 -5.11 14.45 14.05
N GLY A 189 -4.03 14.91 13.44
CA GLY A 189 -3.07 14.09 12.72
C GLY A 189 -1.88 14.92 12.25
N PHE A 190 -1.02 14.35 11.45
CA PHE A 190 0.22 14.98 11.01
C PHE A 190 0.16 15.32 9.51
N SER A 191 0.61 16.53 9.16
CA SER A 191 0.80 16.93 7.76
C SER A 191 2.13 16.47 7.18
N SER A 192 3.03 15.95 8.04
CA SER A 192 4.36 15.45 7.73
C SER A 192 4.68 14.20 8.56
N VAL A 193 5.96 13.98 8.87
CA VAL A 193 6.43 12.81 9.62
C VAL A 193 5.98 12.89 11.08
N ALA A 194 5.20 11.92 11.53
CA ALA A 194 4.83 11.75 12.94
C ALA A 194 6.04 11.30 13.77
N PRO A 195 6.12 11.66 15.06
CA PRO A 195 7.12 11.11 15.97
C PRO A 195 6.86 9.63 16.23
N VAL A 196 7.91 8.86 16.45
CA VAL A 196 7.79 7.45 16.89
C VAL A 196 7.13 7.36 18.27
N GLY A 197 6.52 6.23 18.59
CA GLY A 197 5.65 6.04 19.76
C GLY A 197 6.22 6.56 21.09
N ALA A 198 7.45 6.21 21.44
CA ALA A 198 8.10 6.67 22.68
C ALA A 198 8.27 8.21 22.73
N VAL A 199 8.57 8.86 21.59
CA VAL A 199 8.69 10.32 21.49
C VAL A 199 7.31 10.98 21.56
N ALA A 200 6.32 10.39 20.88
CA ALA A 200 4.93 10.83 20.96
C ALA A 200 4.40 10.77 22.40
N ALA A 201 4.63 9.66 23.11
CA ALA A 201 4.25 9.47 24.50
C ALA A 201 4.90 10.52 25.44
N GLY A 202 6.18 10.80 25.26
CA GLY A 202 6.89 11.85 25.99
C GLY A 202 6.28 13.24 25.76
N THR A 203 5.89 13.53 24.53
CA THR A 203 5.25 14.79 24.17
C THR A 203 3.83 14.89 24.72
N LEU A 204 3.04 13.81 24.64
CA LEU A 204 1.73 13.71 25.27
C LEU A 204 1.81 13.88 26.78
N SER A 205 2.81 13.30 27.44
CA SER A 205 3.03 13.47 28.88
C SER A 205 3.23 14.95 29.25
N ARG A 206 4.05 15.69 28.49
CA ARG A 206 4.21 17.14 28.70
C ARG A 206 2.89 17.91 28.49
N TYR A 207 2.13 17.55 27.47
CA TYR A 207 0.79 18.11 27.26
C TYR A 207 -0.10 17.89 28.49
N PHE A 208 -0.25 16.68 28.97
CA PHE A 208 -1.12 16.35 30.10
C PHE A 208 -0.68 16.96 31.44
N HIS A 209 0.61 17.23 31.63
CA HIS A 209 1.08 17.96 32.79
C HIS A 209 0.63 19.44 32.79
N SER A 210 0.38 20.02 31.65
CA SER A 210 -0.01 21.42 31.47
C SER A 210 -1.48 21.64 31.14
N ALA A 211 -2.19 20.57 30.73
CA ALA A 211 -3.58 20.62 30.27
C ALA A 211 -4.51 19.85 31.22
N SER A 212 -5.78 20.24 31.24
CA SER A 212 -6.80 19.48 31.94
C SER A 212 -7.20 18.24 31.13
N SER A 213 -7.38 17.09 31.80
CA SER A 213 -7.96 15.90 31.19
C SER A 213 -9.35 16.17 30.55
N ALA A 214 -10.05 17.18 31.00
CA ALA A 214 -11.34 17.61 30.47
C ALA A 214 -11.25 18.22 29.03
N GLU A 215 -10.04 18.53 28.54
CA GLU A 215 -9.84 18.94 27.14
C GLU A 215 -10.09 17.77 26.17
N VAL A 216 -9.78 16.53 26.60
CA VAL A 216 -9.98 15.32 25.78
C VAL A 216 -11.45 14.96 25.71
N GLY A 217 -11.98 14.84 24.50
CA GLY A 217 -13.40 14.58 24.25
C GLY A 217 -14.30 15.82 24.38
N SER A 218 -13.71 17.04 24.46
CA SER A 218 -14.45 18.29 24.47
C SER A 218 -15.06 18.67 23.14
N GLY A 219 -14.56 18.09 22.03
CA GLY A 219 -14.93 18.44 20.67
C GLY A 219 -14.40 19.81 20.22
N ARG A 220 -13.35 20.32 20.88
CA ARG A 220 -12.69 21.60 20.55
C ARG A 220 -11.20 21.39 20.33
N PRO A 221 -10.59 22.00 19.31
CA PRO A 221 -9.16 21.87 19.09
C PRO A 221 -8.36 22.44 20.26
N SER A 222 -7.42 21.63 20.80
CA SER A 222 -6.50 22.07 21.84
C SER A 222 -5.28 22.75 21.22
N ALA A 223 -5.17 24.08 21.38
CA ALA A 223 -4.01 24.84 20.93
C ALA A 223 -2.71 24.38 21.64
N ARG A 224 -2.82 23.90 22.88
CA ARG A 224 -1.68 23.38 23.65
C ARG A 224 -1.15 22.08 23.04
N LEU A 225 -2.04 21.14 22.70
CA LEU A 225 -1.64 19.89 22.03
C LEU A 225 -0.93 20.19 20.71
N LEU A 226 -1.51 21.04 19.87
CA LEU A 226 -0.93 21.43 18.58
C LEU A 226 0.44 22.09 18.75
N SER A 227 0.60 22.95 19.79
CA SER A 227 1.89 23.57 20.09
C SER A 227 2.95 22.55 20.50
N GLN A 228 2.61 21.53 21.30
CA GLN A 228 3.56 20.49 21.73
C GLN A 228 4.09 19.65 20.56
N PHE A 229 3.30 19.45 19.53
CA PHE A 229 3.67 18.70 18.33
C PHE A 229 3.96 19.57 17.10
N SER A 230 4.19 20.88 17.29
CA SER A 230 4.38 21.81 16.17
C SER A 230 5.58 21.47 15.29
N THR A 231 6.67 20.97 15.87
CA THR A 231 7.87 20.51 15.14
C THR A 231 7.62 19.30 14.23
N ASN A 232 6.58 18.52 14.52
CA ASN A 232 6.18 17.36 13.73
C ASN A 232 5.01 17.65 12.78
N GLY A 233 4.55 18.90 12.72
CA GLY A 233 3.47 19.31 11.84
C GLY A 233 2.09 18.72 12.21
N MET A 234 1.84 18.48 13.54
CA MET A 234 0.49 18.13 13.96
C MET A 234 -0.48 19.25 13.64
N THR A 235 -1.60 18.88 13.05
CA THR A 235 -2.68 19.79 12.68
C THR A 235 -4.03 19.20 13.10
N ALA A 236 -5.07 20.04 13.07
CA ALA A 236 -6.43 19.62 13.35
C ALA A 236 -7.35 20.04 12.20
N THR A 237 -8.35 19.23 11.93
CA THR A 237 -9.43 19.51 10.98
C THR A 237 -10.75 19.00 11.56
N SER A 238 -11.88 19.33 10.93
CA SER A 238 -13.16 18.68 11.23
C SER A 238 -13.46 17.60 10.21
N GLY A 239 -14.22 16.60 10.60
CA GLY A 239 -14.81 15.64 9.68
C GLY A 239 -15.68 16.30 8.62
N MET A 240 -15.98 15.55 7.56
CA MET A 240 -16.84 16.03 6.48
C MET A 240 -18.28 16.27 6.98
N ARG A 241 -18.90 17.36 6.55
CA ARG A 241 -20.29 17.67 6.85
C ARG A 241 -21.17 17.49 5.62
N ALA A 242 -22.48 17.37 5.80
CA ALA A 242 -23.42 17.27 4.69
C ALA A 242 -23.39 18.49 3.73
N SER A 243 -23.00 19.66 4.25
CA SER A 243 -22.80 20.89 3.45
C SER A 243 -21.46 20.97 2.73
N ASP A 244 -20.54 20.02 2.95
CA ASP A 244 -19.25 19.99 2.26
C ASP A 244 -19.48 19.70 0.76
N PRO A 245 -18.83 20.42 -0.16
CA PRO A 245 -18.94 20.18 -1.61
C PRO A 245 -18.63 18.73 -2.03
N ARG A 246 -17.89 18.01 -1.20
CA ARG A 246 -17.46 16.61 -1.45
C ARG A 246 -18.38 15.57 -0.81
N ALA A 247 -19.47 15.99 -0.15
CA ALA A 247 -20.40 15.06 0.50
C ALA A 247 -21.06 14.10 -0.52
N GLY A 248 -21.34 14.58 -1.74
CA GLY A 248 -21.85 13.74 -2.83
C GLY A 248 -20.88 12.61 -3.20
N TYR A 249 -19.60 12.92 -3.33
CA TYR A 249 -18.57 11.89 -3.60
C TYR A 249 -18.50 10.83 -2.48
N ARG A 250 -18.64 11.24 -1.22
CA ARG A 250 -18.72 10.27 -0.13
C ARG A 250 -19.88 9.31 -0.28
N GLN A 251 -21.06 9.79 -0.70
CA GLN A 251 -22.21 8.91 -0.93
C GLN A 251 -21.91 7.87 -2.02
N GLU A 252 -21.23 8.27 -3.08
CA GLU A 252 -20.79 7.37 -4.15
C GLU A 252 -19.76 6.35 -3.65
N VAL A 253 -18.78 6.78 -2.83
CA VAL A 253 -17.82 5.87 -2.20
C VAL A 253 -18.53 4.83 -1.33
N CYS A 254 -19.53 5.23 -0.57
CA CYS A 254 -20.30 4.32 0.27
C CYS A 254 -21.05 3.23 -0.53
N GLN A 255 -21.36 3.44 -1.81
CA GLN A 255 -21.97 2.41 -2.65
C GLN A 255 -21.03 1.22 -2.93
N PHE A 256 -19.72 1.43 -2.84
CA PHE A 256 -18.73 0.33 -3.02
C PHE A 256 -18.53 -0.52 -1.76
N VAL A 257 -18.82 0.03 -0.58
CA VAL A 257 -18.46 -0.59 0.70
C VAL A 257 -19.65 -0.83 1.63
N ASP A 258 -20.88 -0.51 1.20
CA ASP A 258 -22.12 -0.77 1.97
C ASP A 258 -22.45 -2.27 1.89
N ASP A 259 -22.27 -2.96 3.02
CA ASP A 259 -22.50 -4.40 3.15
C ASP A 259 -23.98 -4.86 3.04
N ARG A 260 -24.89 -3.92 2.87
CA ARG A 260 -26.32 -4.22 2.53
C ARG A 260 -26.52 -4.41 1.04
N LEU A 261 -25.61 -3.90 0.22
CA LEU A 261 -25.71 -4.05 -1.22
C LEU A 261 -25.22 -5.43 -1.64
N THR A 262 -26.01 -6.08 -2.49
CA THR A 262 -25.54 -7.31 -3.14
C THR A 262 -24.48 -6.96 -4.20
N PRO A 263 -23.57 -7.90 -4.53
CA PRO A 263 -22.61 -7.67 -5.61
C PRO A 263 -23.25 -7.22 -6.93
N ALA A 264 -24.43 -7.72 -7.27
CA ALA A 264 -25.18 -7.30 -8.46
C ALA A 264 -25.62 -5.82 -8.39
N GLN A 265 -26.02 -5.34 -7.22
CA GLN A 265 -26.41 -3.92 -7.03
C GLN A 265 -25.19 -3.00 -7.12
N THR A 266 -24.06 -3.40 -6.53
CA THR A 266 -22.80 -2.66 -6.66
C THR A 266 -22.32 -2.64 -8.11
N LEU A 267 -22.43 -3.76 -8.84
CA LEU A 267 -22.10 -3.81 -10.27
C LEU A 267 -22.99 -2.91 -11.12
N ALA A 268 -24.28 -2.85 -10.83
CA ALA A 268 -25.20 -1.93 -11.49
C ALA A 268 -24.84 -0.46 -11.25
N PHE A 269 -24.38 -0.12 -10.04
CA PHE A 269 -23.85 1.21 -9.74
C PHE A 269 -22.53 1.49 -10.50
N ILE A 270 -21.62 0.50 -10.58
CA ILE A 270 -20.40 0.59 -11.39
C ILE A 270 -20.75 0.84 -12.86
N HIS A 271 -21.75 0.14 -13.40
CA HIS A 271 -22.22 0.37 -14.77
C HIS A 271 -22.66 1.82 -15.01
N GLN A 272 -23.39 2.42 -14.05
CA GLN A 272 -23.75 3.83 -14.12
C GLN A 272 -22.52 4.77 -14.12
N ILE A 273 -21.48 4.45 -13.32
CA ILE A 273 -20.21 5.20 -13.34
C ILE A 273 -19.54 5.07 -14.70
N LEU A 274 -19.44 3.87 -15.26
CA LEU A 274 -18.79 3.60 -16.55
C LEU A 274 -19.52 4.28 -17.73
N GLY A 275 -20.77 4.67 -17.57
CA GLY A 275 -21.53 5.49 -18.50
C GLY A 275 -21.16 6.98 -18.50
N ARG A 276 -20.39 7.46 -17.51
CA ARG A 276 -19.98 8.86 -17.35
C ARG A 276 -18.80 9.24 -18.24
N ASP A 277 -18.32 10.49 -18.12
CA ASP A 277 -17.06 10.92 -18.74
C ASP A 277 -15.89 10.10 -18.22
N MET A 278 -14.97 9.69 -19.10
CA MET A 278 -13.85 8.80 -18.75
C MET A 278 -12.90 9.41 -17.72
N SER A 279 -12.81 10.73 -17.65
CA SER A 279 -12.05 11.42 -16.61
C SER A 279 -12.63 11.17 -15.22
N GLU A 280 -13.95 11.07 -15.13
CA GLU A 280 -14.64 10.75 -13.87
C GLU A 280 -14.54 9.24 -13.57
N VAL A 281 -14.71 8.38 -14.56
CA VAL A 281 -14.51 6.93 -14.43
C VAL A 281 -13.14 6.62 -13.86
N ARG A 282 -12.10 7.31 -14.33
CA ARG A 282 -10.72 7.13 -13.86
C ARG A 282 -10.58 7.40 -12.35
N MET A 283 -11.34 8.34 -11.79
CA MET A 283 -11.34 8.62 -10.35
C MET A 283 -11.89 7.46 -9.49
N PHE A 284 -12.68 6.58 -10.07
CA PHE A 284 -13.23 5.40 -9.40
C PHE A 284 -12.50 4.11 -9.74
N LEU A 285 -11.48 4.13 -10.60
CA LEU A 285 -10.84 2.93 -11.13
C LEU A 285 -10.35 2.00 -10.01
N ASP A 286 -9.64 2.52 -9.00
CA ASP A 286 -9.12 1.74 -7.88
C ASP A 286 -10.23 1.02 -7.10
N ARG A 287 -11.40 1.67 -6.96
CA ARG A 287 -12.56 1.10 -6.27
C ARG A 287 -13.24 0.02 -7.09
N ILE A 288 -13.37 0.24 -8.39
CA ILE A 288 -13.94 -0.75 -9.32
C ILE A 288 -13.04 -2.01 -9.36
N GLU A 289 -11.72 -1.83 -9.43
CA GLU A 289 -10.76 -2.94 -9.37
C GLU A 289 -10.83 -3.70 -8.04
N SER A 290 -10.87 -2.96 -6.91
CA SER A 290 -10.99 -3.56 -5.58
C SER A 290 -12.27 -4.35 -5.43
N PHE A 291 -13.40 -3.83 -5.93
CA PHE A 291 -14.66 -4.58 -5.96
C PHE A 291 -14.54 -5.85 -6.80
N ALA A 292 -14.01 -5.74 -8.04
CA ALA A 292 -13.84 -6.91 -8.90
C ALA A 292 -12.87 -7.96 -8.32
N ALA A 293 -11.89 -7.55 -7.51
CA ALA A 293 -10.96 -8.44 -6.83
C ALA A 293 -11.55 -9.09 -5.56
N SER A 294 -12.47 -8.42 -4.87
CA SER A 294 -13.08 -8.92 -3.63
C SER A 294 -14.14 -10.00 -3.81
N LEU A 295 -14.66 -10.14 -5.04
CA LEU A 295 -15.72 -11.11 -5.34
C LEU A 295 -15.25 -12.56 -5.16
N THR A 296 -16.01 -13.31 -4.37
CA THR A 296 -15.84 -14.77 -4.25
C THR A 296 -16.36 -15.49 -5.50
N GLU A 297 -15.94 -16.72 -5.71
CA GLU A 297 -16.40 -17.51 -6.84
C GLU A 297 -17.92 -17.74 -6.81
N SER A 298 -18.50 -17.97 -5.62
CA SER A 298 -19.94 -18.13 -5.46
C SER A 298 -20.73 -16.87 -5.81
N GLU A 299 -20.19 -15.67 -5.49
CA GLU A 299 -20.81 -14.39 -5.85
C GLU A 299 -20.75 -14.14 -7.36
N ARG A 300 -19.63 -14.50 -8.01
CA ARG A 300 -19.49 -14.40 -9.48
C ARG A 300 -20.45 -15.30 -10.24
N GLN A 301 -20.79 -16.46 -9.67
CA GLN A 301 -21.72 -17.43 -10.27
C GLN A 301 -23.19 -17.17 -9.91
N ALA A 302 -23.47 -16.21 -9.02
CA ALA A 302 -24.86 -15.89 -8.66
C ALA A 302 -25.65 -15.39 -9.89
N PRO A 303 -26.86 -15.94 -10.16
CA PRO A 303 -27.62 -15.59 -11.37
C PRO A 303 -27.91 -14.10 -11.54
N THR A 304 -28.09 -13.38 -10.42
CA THR A 304 -28.28 -11.92 -10.43
C THR A 304 -27.03 -11.16 -10.83
N PHE A 305 -25.86 -11.62 -10.39
CA PHE A 305 -24.57 -11.03 -10.75
C PHE A 305 -24.24 -11.30 -12.22
N VAL A 306 -24.40 -12.57 -12.68
CA VAL A 306 -24.17 -12.94 -14.09
C VAL A 306 -25.01 -12.06 -15.01
N ARG A 307 -26.30 -11.87 -14.71
CA ARG A 307 -27.16 -11.01 -15.51
C ARG A 307 -26.69 -9.55 -15.55
N ALA A 308 -26.32 -8.99 -14.40
CA ALA A 308 -25.80 -7.62 -14.32
C ALA A 308 -24.46 -7.47 -15.08
N LEU A 309 -23.62 -8.51 -15.06
CA LEU A 309 -22.38 -8.56 -15.83
C LEU A 309 -22.65 -8.64 -17.34
N ASP A 310 -23.62 -9.44 -17.76
CA ASP A 310 -24.03 -9.55 -19.17
C ASP A 310 -24.58 -8.20 -19.69
N GLU A 311 -25.40 -7.49 -18.88
CA GLU A 311 -25.89 -6.16 -19.23
C GLU A 311 -24.74 -5.18 -19.44
N LEU A 312 -23.74 -5.18 -18.56
CA LEU A 312 -22.55 -4.36 -18.67
C LEU A 312 -21.69 -4.76 -19.87
N ALA A 313 -21.47 -6.07 -20.08
CA ALA A 313 -20.65 -6.60 -21.18
C ALA A 313 -21.21 -6.21 -22.57
N ASN A 314 -22.52 -6.04 -22.67
CA ASN A 314 -23.20 -5.65 -23.89
C ASN A 314 -23.21 -4.11 -24.13
N ASP A 315 -22.72 -3.29 -23.19
CA ASP A 315 -22.57 -1.84 -23.40
C ASP A 315 -21.32 -1.52 -24.23
N LEU A 316 -21.44 -1.72 -25.55
CA LEU A 316 -20.35 -1.48 -26.50
C LEU A 316 -19.86 -0.02 -26.50
N PRO A 317 -20.72 1.01 -26.42
CA PRO A 317 -20.27 2.40 -26.33
C PRO A 317 -19.41 2.68 -25.11
N ALA A 318 -19.75 2.15 -23.92
CA ALA A 318 -18.94 2.31 -22.71
C ALA A 318 -17.60 1.59 -22.86
N ARG A 319 -17.60 0.36 -23.38
CA ARG A 319 -16.39 -0.41 -23.70
C ARG A 319 -15.43 0.37 -24.61
N GLU A 320 -15.94 0.90 -25.73
CA GLU A 320 -15.10 1.61 -26.69
C GLU A 320 -14.47 2.87 -26.08
N ARG A 321 -15.26 3.68 -25.33
CA ARG A 321 -14.72 4.85 -24.63
C ARG A 321 -13.65 4.47 -23.61
N PHE A 322 -13.89 3.40 -22.83
CA PHE A 322 -12.96 2.93 -21.81
C PHE A 322 -11.62 2.47 -22.41
N LEU A 323 -11.67 1.66 -23.47
CA LEU A 323 -10.46 1.16 -24.14
C LEU A 323 -9.72 2.28 -24.90
N ALA A 324 -10.44 3.22 -25.50
CA ALA A 324 -9.81 4.40 -26.11
C ALA A 324 -9.04 5.23 -25.07
N PHE A 325 -9.67 5.52 -23.93
CA PHE A 325 -9.01 6.24 -22.84
C PHE A 325 -7.79 5.49 -22.30
N ALA A 326 -7.87 4.16 -22.17
CA ALA A 326 -6.75 3.33 -21.75
C ALA A 326 -5.56 3.46 -22.73
N ARG A 327 -5.82 3.43 -24.05
CA ARG A 327 -4.79 3.55 -25.08
C ARG A 327 -4.16 4.94 -25.12
N ASP A 328 -4.93 5.99 -24.80
CA ASP A 328 -4.45 7.37 -24.74
C ASP A 328 -3.66 7.69 -23.46
N SER A 329 -3.67 6.79 -22.46
CA SER A 329 -2.88 6.99 -21.24
C SER A 329 -1.39 6.99 -21.52
N ASP A 330 -0.65 7.93 -20.90
CA ASP A 330 0.81 8.00 -20.91
C ASP A 330 1.47 7.16 -19.81
N GLU A 331 0.67 6.49 -18.98
CA GLU A 331 1.13 5.64 -17.90
C GLU A 331 0.91 4.15 -18.24
N PRO A 332 1.94 3.42 -18.66
CA PRO A 332 1.81 2.01 -19.04
C PRO A 332 1.19 1.12 -17.96
N PRO A 333 1.51 1.30 -16.65
CA PRO A 333 0.87 0.53 -15.59
C PRO A 333 -0.65 0.76 -15.52
N LEU A 334 -1.11 2.00 -15.69
CA LEU A 334 -2.53 2.31 -15.73
C LEU A 334 -3.22 1.64 -16.92
N ARG A 335 -2.63 1.77 -18.11
CA ARG A 335 -3.16 1.13 -19.32
C ARG A 335 -3.32 -0.38 -19.13
N ALA A 336 -2.31 -1.06 -18.57
CA ALA A 336 -2.37 -2.49 -18.26
C ALA A 336 -3.51 -2.82 -17.26
N ARG A 337 -3.67 -2.03 -16.21
CA ARG A 337 -4.76 -2.19 -15.24
C ARG A 337 -6.13 -2.06 -15.90
N MET A 338 -6.34 -1.04 -16.72
CA MET A 338 -7.60 -0.82 -17.43
C MET A 338 -7.90 -1.98 -18.40
N ILE A 339 -6.91 -2.50 -19.12
CA ILE A 339 -7.08 -3.67 -20.02
C ILE A 339 -7.53 -4.89 -19.20
N LYS A 340 -6.85 -5.19 -18.10
CA LYS A 340 -7.21 -6.30 -17.20
C LYS A 340 -8.61 -6.12 -16.58
N LEU A 341 -8.98 -4.90 -16.23
CA LEU A 341 -10.31 -4.61 -15.74
C LEU A 341 -11.37 -4.81 -16.84
N ALA A 342 -11.11 -4.37 -18.08
CA ALA A 342 -12.01 -4.61 -19.20
C ALA A 342 -12.28 -6.10 -19.43
N HIS A 343 -11.28 -6.96 -19.27
CA HIS A 343 -11.48 -8.41 -19.29
C HIS A 343 -12.39 -8.88 -18.14
N LYS A 344 -12.13 -8.44 -16.89
CA LYS A 344 -12.96 -8.81 -15.71
C LYS A 344 -14.42 -8.33 -15.83
N LEU A 345 -14.66 -7.24 -16.55
CA LEU A 345 -15.99 -6.71 -16.86
C LEU A 345 -16.67 -7.39 -18.07
N GLY A 346 -16.05 -8.42 -18.64
CA GLY A 346 -16.60 -9.15 -19.79
C GLY A 346 -16.49 -8.42 -21.13
N TRP A 347 -15.79 -7.28 -21.19
CA TRP A 347 -15.60 -6.49 -22.42
C TRP A 347 -14.52 -7.06 -23.35
N LEU A 348 -13.57 -7.79 -22.80
CA LEU A 348 -12.50 -8.45 -23.58
C LEU A 348 -12.52 -9.96 -23.31
N SER A 349 -12.38 -10.75 -24.38
CA SER A 349 -12.02 -12.16 -24.23
C SER A 349 -10.57 -12.28 -23.76
N VAL A 350 -10.15 -13.49 -23.36
CA VAL A 350 -8.75 -13.77 -23.00
C VAL A 350 -7.80 -13.43 -24.13
N GLU A 351 -8.18 -13.73 -25.37
CA GLU A 351 -7.40 -13.46 -26.58
C GLU A 351 -7.30 -11.95 -26.85
N ALA A 352 -8.42 -11.22 -26.70
CA ALA A 352 -8.45 -9.78 -26.89
C ALA A 352 -7.68 -9.02 -25.80
N GLU A 353 -7.75 -9.45 -24.53
CA GLU A 353 -6.90 -8.93 -23.45
C GLU A 353 -5.43 -9.11 -23.80
N ARG A 354 -5.05 -10.31 -24.21
CA ARG A 354 -3.69 -10.64 -24.61
C ARG A 354 -3.19 -9.77 -25.77
N GLU A 355 -4.01 -9.55 -26.80
CA GLU A 355 -3.67 -8.68 -27.93
C GLU A 355 -3.44 -7.22 -27.48
N GLU A 356 -4.26 -6.70 -26.57
CA GLU A 356 -4.09 -5.33 -26.04
C GLU A 356 -2.82 -5.22 -25.17
N LEU A 357 -2.48 -6.24 -24.37
CA LEU A 357 -1.25 -6.26 -23.57
C LEU A 357 0.00 -6.37 -24.46
N LEU A 358 -0.06 -7.15 -25.54
CA LEU A 358 1.02 -7.19 -26.53
C LEU A 358 1.18 -5.86 -27.26
N ARG A 359 0.07 -5.19 -27.60
CA ARG A 359 0.11 -3.84 -28.19
C ARG A 359 0.75 -2.84 -27.24
N LEU A 360 0.45 -2.91 -25.93
CA LEU A 360 1.14 -2.10 -24.92
C LEU A 360 2.66 -2.31 -24.95
N ALA A 361 3.12 -3.57 -24.98
CA ALA A 361 4.54 -3.88 -25.06
C ALA A 361 5.19 -3.38 -26.37
N GLN A 362 4.48 -3.46 -27.49
CA GLN A 362 4.92 -2.92 -28.79
C GLN A 362 5.06 -1.39 -28.73
N ASP A 363 4.09 -0.70 -28.15
CA ASP A 363 4.12 0.76 -28.00
C ASP A 363 5.30 1.21 -27.13
N LEU A 364 5.62 0.46 -26.06
CA LEU A 364 6.81 0.69 -25.22
C LEU A 364 8.10 0.53 -26.04
N LEU A 365 8.21 -0.53 -26.84
CA LEU A 365 9.36 -0.76 -27.72
C LEU A 365 9.49 0.28 -28.83
N ALA A 366 8.39 0.90 -29.26
CA ALA A 366 8.38 1.97 -30.26
C ALA A 366 8.60 3.37 -29.67
N GLY A 367 8.35 3.57 -28.37
CA GLY A 367 8.30 4.88 -27.71
C GLY A 367 9.65 5.53 -27.40
N GLY A 368 10.77 4.89 -27.67
CA GLY A 368 12.14 5.44 -27.65
C GLY A 368 12.86 5.34 -26.31
N ARG A 369 12.28 5.62 -25.16
CA ARG A 369 12.93 5.47 -23.84
C ARG A 369 12.16 4.49 -22.97
N ILE A 370 12.81 3.37 -22.69
CA ILE A 370 12.27 2.31 -21.83
C ILE A 370 12.96 2.41 -20.45
N SER A 371 12.17 2.50 -19.39
CA SER A 371 12.65 2.53 -18.01
C SER A 371 12.69 1.14 -17.38
N SER A 372 13.34 1.00 -16.24
CA SER A 372 13.29 -0.22 -15.42
C SER A 372 11.86 -0.57 -14.96
N ALA A 373 11.00 0.44 -14.74
CA ALA A 373 9.59 0.23 -14.39
C ALA A 373 8.78 -0.38 -15.56
N ASP A 374 9.11 -0.03 -16.81
CA ASP A 374 8.46 -0.63 -17.99
C ASP A 374 8.86 -2.10 -18.16
N VAL A 375 10.13 -2.42 -17.87
CA VAL A 375 10.61 -3.82 -17.87
C VAL A 375 9.91 -4.60 -16.75
N ASP A 376 9.84 -4.06 -15.53
CA ASP A 376 9.11 -4.67 -14.41
C ASP A 376 7.65 -4.95 -14.78
N LEU A 377 6.97 -3.99 -15.38
CA LEU A 377 5.60 -4.14 -15.84
C LEU A 377 5.46 -5.29 -16.82
N VAL A 378 6.22 -5.30 -17.92
CA VAL A 378 6.08 -6.32 -18.97
C VAL A 378 6.43 -7.71 -18.44
N CYS A 379 7.50 -7.83 -17.64
CA CYS A 379 7.85 -9.10 -17.01
C CYS A 379 6.75 -9.61 -16.07
N SER A 380 6.12 -8.71 -15.29
CA SER A 380 5.02 -9.07 -14.39
C SER A 380 3.74 -9.45 -15.14
N LEU A 381 3.47 -8.81 -16.28
CA LEU A 381 2.34 -9.14 -17.15
C LEU A 381 2.48 -10.52 -17.80
N ASN A 382 3.70 -10.94 -18.09
CA ASN A 382 4.01 -12.25 -18.69
C ASN A 382 4.60 -13.26 -17.70
N ARG A 383 4.22 -13.18 -16.42
CA ARG A 383 4.74 -14.11 -15.40
C ARG A 383 4.44 -15.58 -15.72
N ASP A 384 3.28 -15.85 -16.25
CA ASP A 384 2.75 -17.17 -16.62
C ASP A 384 3.04 -17.57 -18.06
N HIS A 385 3.86 -16.81 -18.79
CA HIS A 385 4.25 -17.08 -20.17
C HIS A 385 3.10 -17.04 -21.20
N THR A 386 1.97 -16.46 -20.86
CA THR A 386 0.81 -16.39 -21.76
C THR A 386 1.03 -15.47 -22.96
N LEU A 387 1.99 -14.53 -22.87
CA LEU A 387 2.32 -13.59 -23.94
C LEU A 387 3.47 -14.07 -24.86
N ASP A 388 4.11 -15.21 -24.57
CA ASP A 388 5.30 -15.70 -25.31
C ASP A 388 5.05 -16.02 -26.79
N ALA A 389 3.83 -16.43 -27.15
CA ALA A 389 3.57 -17.04 -28.46
C ALA A 389 3.57 -16.09 -29.66
N ASP A 390 3.53 -14.77 -29.46
CA ASP A 390 3.38 -13.77 -30.56
C ASP A 390 4.63 -12.96 -30.89
N LEU A 391 5.77 -13.34 -30.31
CA LEU A 391 7.05 -12.63 -30.43
C LEU A 391 7.61 -12.46 -31.84
N ARG A 392 7.26 -13.34 -32.77
CA ARG A 392 7.71 -13.27 -34.18
C ARG A 392 7.21 -12.02 -34.90
N ARG A 393 6.21 -11.31 -34.31
CA ARG A 393 5.61 -10.10 -34.89
C ARG A 393 6.20 -8.81 -34.30
N ILE A 394 6.85 -8.89 -33.13
CA ILE A 394 7.43 -7.72 -32.47
C ILE A 394 8.83 -7.46 -33.03
N ARG A 395 9.01 -6.36 -33.74
CA ARG A 395 10.30 -5.90 -34.20
C ARG A 395 10.68 -4.63 -33.44
N PRO A 396 11.86 -4.58 -32.79
CA PRO A 396 12.39 -3.32 -32.27
C PRO A 396 12.53 -2.30 -33.42
N THR A 397 12.23 -1.04 -33.16
CA THR A 397 12.48 0.02 -34.14
C THR A 397 13.99 0.17 -34.33
N PRO A 398 14.52 0.05 -35.55
CA PRO A 398 15.95 0.23 -35.78
C PRO A 398 16.38 1.64 -35.40
N GLY A 399 17.38 1.78 -34.51
CA GLY A 399 18.00 3.07 -34.17
C GLY A 399 17.87 3.52 -32.74
N VAL A 400 17.36 2.70 -31.84
CA VAL A 400 17.37 2.99 -30.39
C VAL A 400 18.74 2.61 -29.84
N ASP A 401 19.53 3.60 -29.38
CA ASP A 401 20.87 3.40 -28.78
C ASP A 401 20.82 2.61 -27.44
N ASP A 402 19.64 2.36 -26.89
CA ASP A 402 19.40 1.59 -25.66
C ASP A 402 18.93 0.16 -25.96
N ALA A 403 19.85 -0.69 -26.43
CA ALA A 403 19.53 -2.08 -26.74
C ALA A 403 19.09 -2.90 -25.51
N VAL A 404 19.69 -2.65 -24.32
CA VAL A 404 19.46 -3.46 -23.12
C VAL A 404 18.03 -3.37 -22.58
N PRO A 405 17.37 -2.18 -22.47
CA PRO A 405 15.97 -2.09 -22.07
C PRO A 405 15.01 -2.83 -23.01
N ALA A 406 15.22 -2.67 -24.33
CA ALA A 406 14.43 -3.38 -25.34
C ALA A 406 14.66 -4.90 -25.30
N ASP A 407 15.91 -5.33 -25.15
CA ASP A 407 16.26 -6.74 -24.96
C ASP A 407 15.60 -7.33 -23.69
N ALA A 408 15.54 -6.58 -22.60
CA ALA A 408 14.89 -7.03 -21.39
C ALA A 408 13.38 -7.25 -21.57
N ILE A 409 12.68 -6.32 -22.25
CA ILE A 409 11.26 -6.51 -22.61
C ILE A 409 11.10 -7.73 -23.50
N LEU A 410 11.91 -7.87 -24.56
CA LEU A 410 11.86 -9.02 -25.46
C LEU A 410 12.14 -10.34 -24.74
N ALA A 411 13.13 -10.36 -23.85
CA ALA A 411 13.44 -11.52 -23.03
C ALA A 411 12.32 -11.88 -22.05
N CYS A 412 11.62 -10.88 -21.46
CA CYS A 412 10.43 -11.11 -20.64
C CYS A 412 9.28 -11.71 -21.43
N LEU A 413 9.21 -11.42 -22.73
CA LEU A 413 8.23 -11.99 -23.65
C LEU A 413 8.71 -13.33 -24.28
N GLY A 414 9.78 -13.95 -23.77
CA GLY A 414 10.25 -15.27 -24.18
C GLY A 414 11.26 -15.28 -25.35
N ASN A 415 11.80 -14.12 -25.76
CA ASN A 415 12.84 -14.09 -26.79
C ASN A 415 14.17 -14.62 -26.22
N VAL A 416 14.55 -15.82 -26.64
CA VAL A 416 15.77 -16.50 -26.15
C VAL A 416 17.07 -15.82 -26.56
N ASP A 417 17.10 -15.10 -27.69
CA ASP A 417 18.28 -14.41 -28.19
C ASP A 417 18.57 -13.10 -27.46
N ALA A 418 17.54 -12.50 -26.82
CA ALA A 418 17.67 -11.27 -26.05
C ALA A 418 18.26 -11.52 -24.66
N ARG A 419 17.94 -12.65 -24.02
CA ARG A 419 18.37 -12.99 -22.66
C ARG A 419 19.88 -12.92 -22.42
N PRO A 420 20.77 -13.48 -23.28
CA PRO A 420 22.22 -13.37 -23.07
C PRO A 420 22.74 -11.93 -23.04
N ARG A 421 22.14 -11.02 -23.82
CA ARG A 421 22.53 -9.60 -23.83
C ARG A 421 22.12 -8.89 -22.52
N VAL A 422 20.96 -9.21 -21.97
CA VAL A 422 20.52 -8.71 -20.66
C VAL A 422 21.46 -9.23 -19.56
N LEU A 423 21.83 -10.52 -19.57
CA LEU A 423 22.79 -11.09 -18.61
C LEU A 423 24.18 -10.47 -18.74
N GLN A 424 24.59 -10.09 -19.94
CA GLN A 424 25.84 -9.37 -20.16
C GLN A 424 25.82 -7.97 -19.55
N ALA A 425 24.67 -7.29 -19.60
CA ALA A 425 24.50 -5.95 -19.04
C ALA A 425 24.70 -5.90 -17.52
N LEU A 426 24.38 -7.00 -16.80
CA LEU A 426 24.59 -7.09 -15.34
C LEU A 426 26.05 -6.79 -14.91
N THR A 427 27.02 -7.12 -15.76
CA THR A 427 28.45 -6.92 -15.53
C THR A 427 29.02 -5.72 -16.30
N GLY A 428 28.15 -4.90 -16.89
CA GLY A 428 28.52 -3.69 -17.63
C GLY A 428 28.80 -2.48 -16.72
N ALA A 429 29.38 -1.44 -17.33
CA ALA A 429 29.67 -0.18 -16.64
C ALA A 429 28.46 0.77 -16.56
N ASN A 430 27.44 0.57 -17.41
CA ASN A 430 26.26 1.43 -17.43
C ASN A 430 25.31 1.05 -16.28
N SER A 431 25.15 1.96 -15.31
CA SER A 431 24.33 1.70 -14.11
C SER A 431 22.84 1.49 -14.41
N GLU A 432 22.30 2.15 -15.43
CA GLU A 432 20.89 1.99 -15.85
C GLU A 432 20.69 0.60 -16.49
N ALA A 433 21.60 0.17 -17.34
CA ALA A 433 21.57 -1.17 -17.91
C ALA A 433 21.69 -2.27 -16.86
N VAL A 434 22.55 -2.08 -15.85
CA VAL A 434 22.66 -2.99 -14.70
C VAL A 434 21.36 -3.06 -13.92
N GLN A 435 20.72 -1.92 -13.63
CA GLN A 435 19.44 -1.88 -12.92
C GLN A 435 18.34 -2.61 -13.70
N ILE A 436 18.28 -2.43 -15.01
CA ILE A 436 17.35 -3.13 -15.90
C ILE A 436 17.57 -4.64 -15.85
N ALA A 437 18.83 -5.09 -15.93
CA ALA A 437 19.16 -6.50 -15.82
C ALA A 437 18.77 -7.09 -14.46
N GLN A 438 18.92 -6.32 -13.37
CA GLN A 438 18.49 -6.72 -12.03
C GLN A 438 16.97 -6.88 -11.95
N VAL A 439 16.19 -5.91 -12.46
CA VAL A 439 14.73 -5.99 -12.51
C VAL A 439 14.28 -7.20 -13.33
N TYR A 440 14.88 -7.41 -14.51
CA TYR A 440 14.61 -8.59 -15.32
C TYR A 440 14.83 -9.90 -14.53
N LEU A 441 15.96 -10.02 -13.81
CA LEU A 441 16.31 -11.22 -13.05
C LEU A 441 15.42 -11.47 -11.84
N GLN A 442 14.74 -10.46 -11.29
CA GLN A 442 13.70 -10.64 -10.26
C GLN A 442 12.51 -11.47 -10.78
N HIS A 443 12.17 -11.31 -12.06
CA HIS A 443 11.09 -12.05 -12.71
C HIS A 443 11.53 -13.32 -13.42
N ARG A 444 12.78 -13.35 -13.94
CA ARG A 444 13.36 -14.43 -14.75
C ARG A 444 14.73 -14.82 -14.20
N PRO A 445 14.79 -15.45 -13.01
CA PRO A 445 16.04 -15.81 -12.38
C PRO A 445 16.89 -16.72 -13.27
N ILE A 446 18.20 -16.75 -13.01
CA ILE A 446 19.12 -17.66 -13.67
C ILE A 446 18.85 -19.07 -13.14
N ALA A 447 18.31 -19.95 -13.97
CA ALA A 447 18.10 -21.35 -13.66
C ALA A 447 19.11 -22.28 -14.37
N ASP A 448 19.67 -21.82 -15.48
CA ASP A 448 20.68 -22.57 -16.23
C ASP A 448 22.07 -22.42 -15.64
N VAL A 449 22.75 -23.53 -15.41
CA VAL A 449 24.08 -23.57 -14.78
C VAL A 449 25.13 -22.93 -15.68
N GLY A 450 25.03 -23.06 -17.01
CA GLY A 450 25.94 -22.45 -17.97
C GLY A 450 25.84 -20.92 -17.95
N GLU A 451 24.60 -20.38 -17.87
CA GLU A 451 24.38 -18.95 -17.68
C GLU A 451 25.01 -18.46 -16.38
N LEU A 452 24.79 -19.20 -15.26
CA LEU A 452 25.33 -18.83 -13.96
C LEU A 452 26.86 -18.77 -13.97
N ARG A 453 27.53 -19.78 -14.52
CA ARG A 453 29.00 -19.82 -14.69
C ARG A 453 29.48 -18.64 -15.51
N SER A 454 28.83 -18.37 -16.63
CA SER A 454 29.18 -17.24 -17.51
C SER A 454 29.07 -15.90 -16.79
N VAL A 455 28.05 -15.70 -15.96
CA VAL A 455 27.87 -14.47 -15.19
C VAL A 455 28.91 -14.40 -14.07
N ALA A 456 29.14 -15.49 -13.30
CA ALA A 456 30.13 -15.54 -12.22
C ALA A 456 31.53 -15.22 -12.72
N ALA A 457 31.95 -15.83 -13.85
CA ALA A 457 33.24 -15.57 -14.47
C ALA A 457 33.43 -14.11 -14.90
N ARG A 458 32.37 -13.47 -15.43
CA ARG A 458 32.41 -12.04 -15.78
C ARG A 458 32.46 -11.14 -14.56
N VAL A 459 31.70 -11.44 -13.52
CA VAL A 459 31.75 -10.71 -12.24
C VAL A 459 33.16 -10.76 -11.64
N ALA A 460 33.83 -11.91 -11.72
CA ALA A 460 35.21 -12.05 -11.25
C ALA A 460 36.19 -11.14 -12.00
N GLN A 461 35.92 -10.79 -13.25
CA GLN A 461 36.78 -9.93 -14.09
C GLN A 461 36.50 -8.44 -13.93
N MET A 462 35.43 -8.04 -13.22
CA MET A 462 35.06 -6.62 -13.03
C MET A 462 36.12 -5.88 -12.22
N THR A 463 36.42 -4.65 -12.65
CA THR A 463 37.47 -3.82 -12.01
C THR A 463 36.88 -2.71 -11.13
N ASP A 464 35.65 -2.29 -11.36
CA ASP A 464 34.92 -1.32 -10.54
C ASP A 464 34.29 -2.04 -9.33
N PRO A 465 34.71 -1.75 -8.09
CA PRO A 465 34.20 -2.42 -6.90
C PRO A 465 32.70 -2.20 -6.66
N ASP A 466 32.15 -1.01 -6.97
CA ASP A 466 30.75 -0.71 -6.73
C ASP A 466 29.83 -1.44 -7.72
N ALA A 467 30.23 -1.49 -9.00
CA ALA A 467 29.55 -2.30 -9.99
C ALA A 467 29.63 -3.81 -9.66
N GLN A 468 30.79 -4.27 -9.21
CA GLN A 468 31.00 -5.65 -8.78
C GLN A 468 30.11 -6.04 -7.60
N VAL A 469 29.97 -5.15 -6.59
CA VAL A 469 29.05 -5.35 -5.44
C VAL A 469 27.61 -5.45 -5.91
N ARG A 470 27.16 -4.60 -6.84
CA ARG A 470 25.78 -4.67 -7.38
C ARG A 470 25.52 -6.01 -8.07
N ALA A 471 26.44 -6.46 -8.93
CA ALA A 471 26.33 -7.74 -9.61
C ALA A 471 26.34 -8.93 -8.62
N LEU A 472 27.22 -8.93 -7.63
CA LEU A 472 27.30 -9.96 -6.59
C LEU A 472 26.03 -10.01 -5.73
N ASN A 473 25.47 -8.85 -5.35
CA ASN A 473 24.21 -8.79 -4.59
C ASN A 473 23.03 -9.37 -5.40
N THR A 474 23.04 -9.23 -6.71
CA THR A 474 22.05 -9.87 -7.58
C THR A 474 22.21 -11.39 -7.54
N LEU A 475 23.45 -11.90 -7.63
CA LEU A 475 23.72 -13.34 -7.51
C LEU A 475 23.41 -13.88 -6.10
N ALA A 476 23.58 -13.07 -5.05
CA ALA A 476 23.25 -13.46 -3.68
C ALA A 476 21.74 -13.74 -3.47
N GLY A 477 20.89 -13.20 -4.32
CA GLY A 477 19.45 -13.54 -4.35
C GLY A 477 19.16 -14.94 -4.87
N LEU A 478 20.12 -15.60 -5.55
CA LEU A 478 20.03 -16.93 -6.11
C LEU A 478 20.63 -17.97 -5.17
N TYR A 479 20.09 -19.18 -5.20
CA TYR A 479 20.70 -20.33 -4.51
C TYR A 479 21.78 -20.94 -5.42
N VAL A 480 23.04 -20.58 -5.21
CA VAL A 480 24.16 -21.06 -6.02
C VAL A 480 24.59 -22.43 -5.51
N SER A 481 24.37 -23.48 -6.32
CA SER A 481 24.76 -24.87 -6.01
C SER A 481 25.84 -25.41 -6.95
N ASP A 482 26.20 -24.69 -8.00
CA ASP A 482 27.19 -25.10 -8.98
C ASP A 482 28.61 -24.87 -8.44
N ARG A 483 29.39 -25.96 -8.41
CA ARG A 483 30.77 -25.95 -7.88
C ARG A 483 31.67 -24.96 -8.62
N GLU A 484 31.65 -24.95 -9.95
CA GLU A 484 32.54 -24.08 -10.73
C GLU A 484 32.26 -22.60 -10.48
N SER A 485 30.98 -22.22 -10.38
CA SER A 485 30.57 -20.85 -10.02
C SER A 485 31.06 -20.47 -8.62
N LEU A 486 30.97 -21.38 -7.66
CA LEU A 486 31.43 -21.15 -6.29
C LEU A 486 32.96 -21.06 -6.21
N ASP A 487 33.67 -21.89 -6.96
CA ASP A 487 35.13 -21.85 -7.06
C ASP A 487 35.62 -20.53 -7.68
N GLU A 488 34.93 -19.99 -8.72
CA GLU A 488 35.24 -18.67 -9.29
C GLU A 488 35.03 -17.54 -8.26
N LEU A 489 33.96 -17.58 -7.50
CA LEU A 489 33.72 -16.60 -6.43
C LEU A 489 34.73 -16.72 -5.29
N MET A 490 35.14 -17.94 -4.96
CA MET A 490 36.18 -18.19 -3.95
C MET A 490 37.53 -17.63 -4.39
N ARG A 491 37.93 -17.79 -5.68
CA ARG A 491 39.15 -17.20 -6.24
C ARG A 491 39.06 -15.66 -6.31
N LEU A 492 37.89 -15.08 -6.44
CA LEU A 492 37.70 -13.64 -6.41
C LEU A 492 37.93 -13.04 -5.01
N PHE A 493 37.64 -13.77 -3.94
CA PHE A 493 37.70 -13.25 -2.57
C PHE A 493 39.06 -12.68 -2.18
N PRO A 494 40.23 -13.36 -2.43
CA PRO A 494 41.57 -12.81 -2.19
C PRO A 494 41.90 -11.57 -3.01
N ASN A 495 41.32 -11.47 -4.21
CA ASN A 495 41.57 -10.39 -5.17
C ASN A 495 40.57 -9.22 -5.02
N ALA A 496 39.66 -9.31 -4.08
CA ALA A 496 38.64 -8.26 -3.85
C ALA A 496 39.30 -6.95 -3.41
N ARG A 497 38.98 -5.86 -4.09
CA ARG A 497 39.54 -4.52 -3.87
C ARG A 497 38.87 -3.75 -2.73
N SER A 498 37.77 -4.24 -2.19
CA SER A 498 37.07 -3.59 -1.09
C SER A 498 36.43 -4.61 -0.14
N VAL A 499 36.20 -4.18 1.12
CA VAL A 499 35.47 -4.95 2.12
C VAL A 499 34.05 -5.24 1.65
N SER A 500 33.42 -4.30 0.93
CA SER A 500 32.06 -4.46 0.40
C SER A 500 31.97 -5.60 -0.61
N VAL A 501 32.97 -5.77 -1.48
CA VAL A 501 33.04 -6.91 -2.40
C VAL A 501 33.18 -8.23 -1.64
N GLN A 502 34.05 -8.30 -0.62
CA GLN A 502 34.20 -9.50 0.21
C GLN A 502 32.90 -9.84 0.96
N ARG A 503 32.20 -8.85 1.48
CA ARG A 503 30.89 -9.03 2.15
C ARG A 503 29.83 -9.55 1.17
N ALA A 504 29.79 -9.02 -0.05
CA ALA A 504 28.85 -9.48 -1.08
C ALA A 504 29.12 -10.94 -1.48
N ILE A 505 30.37 -11.34 -1.62
CA ILE A 505 30.79 -12.76 -1.86
C ILE A 505 30.33 -13.62 -0.68
N ALA A 506 30.60 -13.21 0.56
CA ALA A 506 30.19 -13.95 1.75
C ALA A 506 28.64 -14.11 1.81
N GLY A 507 27.89 -13.12 1.36
CA GLY A 507 26.44 -13.17 1.25
C GLY A 507 25.94 -14.26 0.28
N ILE A 508 26.69 -14.53 -0.79
CA ILE A 508 26.40 -15.65 -1.71
C ILE A 508 26.70 -16.97 -1.01
N PHE A 509 27.87 -17.11 -0.40
CA PHE A 509 28.28 -18.35 0.29
C PHE A 509 27.34 -18.71 1.46
N ILE A 510 26.79 -17.75 2.19
CA ILE A 510 25.81 -18.04 3.26
C ILE A 510 24.59 -18.82 2.76
N ARG A 511 24.22 -18.63 1.49
CA ARG A 511 23.06 -19.26 0.85
C ARG A 511 23.42 -20.43 -0.08
N ALA A 512 24.69 -20.67 -0.29
CA ALA A 512 25.18 -21.69 -1.20
C ALA A 512 24.95 -23.13 -0.68
N ASP A 513 24.99 -24.10 -1.60
CA ASP A 513 25.00 -25.51 -1.23
C ASP A 513 26.38 -25.93 -0.75
N TYR A 514 26.51 -26.12 0.57
CA TYR A 514 27.79 -26.53 1.18
C TYR A 514 28.29 -27.94 0.80
N LYS A 515 27.44 -28.75 0.14
CA LYS A 515 27.90 -30.04 -0.41
C LYS A 515 28.80 -29.87 -1.64
N ALA A 516 28.64 -28.74 -2.32
CA ALA A 516 29.43 -28.41 -3.52
C ALA A 516 30.75 -27.71 -3.22
N ILE A 517 31.03 -27.33 -1.95
CA ILE A 517 32.19 -26.52 -1.55
C ILE A 517 33.11 -27.35 -0.66
N ASP A 518 34.46 -27.21 -0.86
CA ASP A 518 35.44 -27.61 0.16
C ASP A 518 35.41 -26.58 1.31
N ARG A 519 34.80 -26.98 2.44
CA ARG A 519 34.61 -26.10 3.60
C ARG A 519 35.93 -25.63 4.22
N ASP A 520 36.92 -26.53 4.30
CA ASP A 520 38.23 -26.22 4.92
C ASP A 520 39.01 -25.24 4.06
N GLU A 521 38.97 -25.42 2.75
CA GLU A 521 39.57 -24.48 1.79
C GLU A 521 38.89 -23.11 1.90
N LEU A 522 37.56 -23.05 1.90
CA LEU A 522 36.83 -21.78 2.02
C LEU A 522 37.13 -21.07 3.34
N VAL A 523 37.15 -21.79 4.48
CA VAL A 523 37.53 -21.23 5.78
C VAL A 523 38.95 -20.68 5.75
N GLY A 524 39.90 -21.42 5.12
CA GLY A 524 41.28 -20.99 4.92
C GLY A 524 41.34 -19.67 4.14
N VAL A 525 40.69 -19.58 2.99
CA VAL A 525 40.64 -18.39 2.13
C VAL A 525 40.04 -17.20 2.87
N LEU A 526 38.88 -17.38 3.54
CA LEU A 526 38.22 -16.32 4.27
C LEU A 526 39.10 -15.74 5.39
N ARG A 527 39.80 -16.57 6.15
CA ARG A 527 40.69 -16.15 7.25
C ARG A 527 41.95 -15.47 6.77
N GLN A 528 42.59 -16.02 5.75
CA GLN A 528 43.90 -15.57 5.27
C GLN A 528 43.80 -14.25 4.50
N HIS A 529 42.72 -14.04 3.73
CA HIS A 529 42.62 -12.93 2.79
C HIS A 529 41.56 -11.88 3.17
N ARG A 530 40.99 -11.97 4.37
CA ARG A 530 40.02 -10.98 4.86
C ARG A 530 40.66 -9.59 4.98
N LEU A 531 40.04 -8.62 4.35
CA LEU A 531 40.39 -7.22 4.53
C LEU A 531 39.91 -6.71 5.91
N ARG A 532 40.66 -5.78 6.50
CA ARG A 532 40.31 -5.21 7.80
C ARG A 532 39.01 -4.43 7.69
N SER A 533 38.02 -4.75 8.54
CA SER A 533 36.76 -4.05 8.67
C SER A 533 36.73 -3.25 9.97
N ILE A 534 36.00 -2.12 9.98
CA ILE A 534 35.74 -1.32 11.18
C ILE A 534 34.71 -2.02 12.07
N ASP A 535 33.78 -2.79 11.46
CA ASP A 535 32.72 -3.49 12.15
C ASP A 535 33.26 -4.76 12.81
N ARG A 536 32.88 -4.99 14.07
CA ARG A 536 33.35 -6.12 14.87
C ARG A 536 32.67 -7.46 14.59
N ASP A 537 31.48 -7.42 13.98
CA ASP A 537 30.71 -8.63 13.65
C ASP A 537 29.98 -8.39 12.32
N ASP A 538 30.55 -8.90 11.25
CA ASP A 538 30.00 -8.74 9.90
C ASP A 538 29.56 -10.08 9.29
N ILE A 539 29.01 -10.03 8.06
CA ILE A 539 28.51 -11.21 7.35
C ILE A 539 29.59 -12.29 7.13
N ILE A 540 30.88 -11.90 7.08
CA ILE A 540 32.01 -12.84 6.95
C ILE A 540 32.18 -13.63 8.25
N ASP A 541 32.04 -12.99 9.42
CA ASP A 541 32.05 -13.65 10.71
C ASP A 541 30.89 -14.63 10.87
N ALA A 542 29.71 -14.22 10.42
CA ALA A 542 28.51 -15.08 10.39
C ALA A 542 28.73 -16.32 9.51
N LEU A 543 29.33 -16.14 8.33
CA LEU A 543 29.68 -17.23 7.43
C LEU A 543 30.72 -18.18 8.07
N LEU A 544 31.78 -17.64 8.67
CA LEU A 544 32.82 -18.45 9.36
C LEU A 544 32.23 -19.28 10.49
N ARG A 545 31.35 -18.70 11.33
CA ARG A 545 30.63 -19.45 12.38
C ARG A 545 29.81 -20.60 11.79
N ARG A 546 29.09 -20.33 10.71
CA ARG A 546 28.24 -21.35 10.07
C ARG A 546 29.03 -22.47 9.41
N LEU A 547 30.19 -22.19 8.85
CA LEU A 547 31.08 -23.21 8.26
C LEU A 547 31.76 -24.10 9.32
N GLN A 548 31.90 -23.61 10.55
CA GLN A 548 32.54 -24.33 11.67
C GLN A 548 31.54 -25.11 12.55
N ALA A 549 30.25 -24.83 12.42
CA ALA A 549 29.17 -25.59 13.05
C ALA A 549 28.85 -26.85 12.25
#